data_86093351ae08d0d04260b6215aaaca28
#
_entry.id   86093351ae08d0d04260b6215aaaca28
#
_cell.length_a   1.000
_cell.length_b   1.000
_cell.length_c   1.000
_cell.angle_alpha   90.00
_cell.angle_beta   90.00
_cell.angle_gamma   90.00
#
_symmetry.space_group_name_H-M   'P 1'
#
loop_
_entity.id
_entity.type
_entity.pdbx_description
1 polymer ?
#
loop_
_entity_poly.entity_id
_entity_poly.type
_entity_poly.pdbx_seq_one_letter_code
_entity_poly.pdbx_strand_id
1 'polypeptide(L)'
;EVAQVPLCLLTPDMQNRRIIDRLLKSAGGESRPTLESDSMILLFSHVRTGRWASVMPARLAETLGLTDTIRAIPITTPEAVQTIGLVVPAREPMMPVTAALVDVARRVAPSLDN
;
A
#
# COMPACT_ATOMS: atom_id res chain seq x y z
N GLU A 1 -4.75 2.90 -18.70
CA GLU A 1 -3.35 3.14 -19.07
C GLU A 1 -2.37 2.37 -18.19
N VAL A 2 -2.56 2.44 -16.86
CA VAL A 2 -1.65 1.77 -15.92
C VAL A 2 -1.56 0.27 -16.21
N ALA A 3 -2.66 -0.37 -16.57
CA ALA A 3 -2.68 -1.81 -16.84
C ALA A 3 -1.90 -2.21 -18.09
N GLN A 4 -1.50 -1.25 -18.91
CA GLN A 4 -0.79 -1.51 -20.16
C GLN A 4 0.73 -1.43 -20.04
N VAL A 5 1.25 -0.96 -18.90
CA VAL A 5 2.69 -0.93 -18.65
C VAL A 5 3.13 -2.20 -17.91
N PRO A 6 4.40 -2.60 -18.00
CA PRO A 6 4.89 -3.75 -17.23
C PRO A 6 4.72 -3.49 -15.74
N LEU A 7 3.89 -4.30 -15.09
CA LEU A 7 3.58 -4.14 -13.67
C LEU A 7 4.28 -5.21 -12.83
N CYS A 8 4.78 -4.82 -11.69
CA CYS A 8 5.12 -5.72 -10.60
C CYS A 8 4.20 -5.39 -9.41
N LEU A 9 3.48 -6.39 -8.93
CA LEU A 9 2.47 -6.21 -7.90
C LEU A 9 2.63 -7.25 -6.80
N LEU A 10 1.99 -6.98 -5.66
CA LEU A 10 1.90 -7.96 -4.59
C LEU A 10 1.10 -9.18 -5.05
N THR A 11 1.31 -10.29 -4.38
CA THR A 11 0.60 -11.54 -4.67
C THR A 11 -0.90 -11.41 -4.38
N PRO A 12 -1.78 -12.19 -5.07
CA PRO A 12 -3.23 -12.03 -4.97
C PRO A 12 -3.83 -12.31 -3.58
N ASP A 13 -3.11 -12.99 -2.71
CA ASP A 13 -3.55 -13.27 -1.35
C ASP A 13 -3.47 -12.04 -0.44
N MET A 14 -2.78 -11.00 -0.87
CA MET A 14 -2.58 -9.79 -0.07
C MET A 14 -3.71 -8.78 -0.27
N GLN A 15 -4.16 -8.18 0.84
CA GLN A 15 -5.25 -7.21 0.85
C GLN A 15 -5.00 -6.05 -0.10
N ASN A 16 -3.79 -5.52 -0.10
CA ASN A 16 -3.44 -4.39 -0.94
C ASN A 16 -3.57 -4.73 -2.43
N ARG A 17 -3.18 -5.95 -2.83
CA ARG A 17 -3.34 -6.40 -4.21
C ARG A 17 -4.81 -6.46 -4.61
N ARG A 18 -5.67 -6.91 -3.72
CA ARG A 18 -7.11 -6.98 -3.99
C ARG A 18 -7.71 -5.61 -4.23
N ILE A 19 -7.26 -4.62 -3.49
CA ILE A 19 -7.70 -3.24 -3.68
C ILE A 19 -7.25 -2.71 -5.04
N ILE A 20 -6.01 -2.97 -5.41
CA ILE A 20 -5.45 -2.58 -6.71
C ILE A 20 -6.23 -3.22 -7.86
N ASP A 21 -6.52 -4.51 -7.74
CA ASP A 21 -7.29 -5.22 -8.77
C ASP A 21 -8.68 -4.62 -8.96
N ARG A 22 -9.35 -4.23 -7.89
CA ARG A 22 -10.65 -3.56 -7.96
C ARG A 22 -10.54 -2.20 -8.63
N LEU A 23 -9.50 -1.43 -8.30
CA LEU A 23 -9.29 -0.12 -8.90
C LEU A 23 -9.10 -0.23 -10.41
N LEU A 24 -8.25 -1.14 -10.86
CA LEU A 24 -8.00 -1.33 -12.27
C LEU A 24 -9.24 -1.83 -13.00
N LYS A 25 -9.98 -2.74 -12.39
CA LYS A 25 -11.21 -3.26 -12.97
C LYS A 25 -12.27 -2.17 -13.11
N SER A 26 -12.42 -1.31 -12.11
CA SER A 26 -13.41 -0.23 -12.16
C SER A 26 -13.07 0.81 -13.24
N ALA A 27 -11.80 0.91 -13.61
CA ALA A 27 -11.34 1.79 -14.69
C ALA A 27 -11.38 1.12 -16.07
N GLY A 28 -11.95 -0.07 -16.16
CA GLY A 28 -12.05 -0.82 -17.41
C GLY A 28 -10.81 -1.61 -17.79
N GLY A 29 -9.83 -1.67 -16.89
CA GLY A 29 -8.62 -2.44 -17.10
C GLY A 29 -8.64 -3.78 -16.38
N GLU A 30 -7.59 -4.53 -16.56
CA GLU A 30 -7.37 -5.80 -15.88
C GLU A 30 -5.92 -5.85 -15.44
N SER A 31 -5.67 -6.27 -14.20
CA SER A 31 -4.30 -6.37 -13.72
C SER A 31 -3.64 -7.64 -14.29
N ARG A 32 -2.53 -7.44 -15.00
CA ARG A 32 -1.73 -8.52 -15.55
C ARG A 32 -0.27 -8.28 -15.22
N PRO A 33 0.12 -8.46 -13.95
CA PRO A 33 1.50 -8.25 -13.57
C PRO A 33 2.38 -9.31 -14.22
N THR A 34 3.56 -8.89 -14.64
CA THR A 34 4.56 -9.80 -15.16
C THR A 34 5.50 -10.27 -14.05
N LEU A 35 5.42 -9.67 -12.87
CA LEU A 35 6.17 -10.06 -11.69
C LEU A 35 5.29 -9.85 -10.46
N GLU A 36 5.29 -10.85 -9.58
CA GLU A 36 4.56 -10.79 -8.32
C GLU A 36 5.48 -11.14 -7.16
N SER A 37 5.29 -10.48 -6.02
CA SER A 37 6.05 -10.74 -4.81
C SER A 37 5.20 -10.40 -3.59
N ASP A 38 5.50 -11.03 -2.46
CA ASP A 38 4.88 -10.68 -1.19
C ASP A 38 5.65 -9.57 -0.47
N SER A 39 6.72 -9.05 -1.06
CA SER A 39 7.55 -8.00 -0.47
C SER A 39 7.42 -6.69 -1.25
N MET A 40 6.88 -5.66 -0.59
CA MET A 40 6.76 -4.34 -1.19
C MET A 40 8.14 -3.73 -1.48
N ILE A 41 9.12 -4.00 -0.63
CA ILE A 41 10.49 -3.50 -0.82
C ILE A 41 11.10 -4.10 -2.08
N LEU A 42 10.87 -5.39 -2.33
CA LEU A 42 11.34 -6.04 -3.53
C LEU A 42 10.72 -5.41 -4.78
N LEU A 43 9.42 -5.14 -4.75
CA LEU A 43 8.72 -4.50 -5.87
C LEU A 43 9.30 -3.11 -6.13
N PHE A 44 9.55 -2.34 -5.08
CA PHE A 44 10.15 -1.01 -5.22
C PHE A 44 11.54 -1.09 -5.84
N SER A 45 12.32 -2.11 -5.46
CA SER A 45 13.65 -2.34 -6.04
C SER A 45 13.58 -2.59 -7.55
N HIS A 46 12.55 -3.30 -8.01
CA HIS A 46 12.34 -3.53 -9.43
C HIS A 46 11.94 -2.24 -10.16
N VAL A 47 11.08 -1.43 -9.54
CA VAL A 47 10.71 -0.13 -10.11
C VAL A 47 11.95 0.74 -10.32
N ARG A 48 12.90 0.68 -9.39
CA ARG A 48 14.16 1.42 -9.50
C ARG A 48 14.99 1.08 -10.72
N THR A 49 14.82 -0.10 -11.29
CA THR A 49 15.55 -0.49 -12.50
C THR A 49 15.08 0.28 -13.74
N GLY A 50 13.93 0.95 -13.65
CA GLY A 50 13.38 1.71 -14.76
C GLY A 50 12.55 0.92 -15.75
N ARG A 51 12.40 -0.38 -15.53
CA ARG A 51 11.65 -1.26 -16.44
C ARG A 51 10.23 -1.58 -15.98
N TRP A 52 9.94 -1.30 -14.72
CA TRP A 52 8.72 -1.75 -14.07
C TRP A 52 7.97 -0.57 -13.47
N ALA A 53 6.66 -0.70 -13.39
CA ALA A 53 5.82 0.16 -12.59
C ALA A 53 5.13 -0.68 -11.52
N SER A 54 4.75 -0.06 -10.43
CA SER A 54 4.00 -0.71 -9.37
C SER A 54 2.95 0.25 -8.80
N VAL A 55 2.03 -0.29 -8.05
CA VAL A 55 1.02 0.52 -7.34
C VAL A 55 1.23 0.29 -5.85
N MET A 56 1.40 1.37 -5.10
CA MET A 56 1.65 1.27 -3.67
C MET A 56 1.12 2.51 -2.96
N PRO A 57 0.96 2.45 -1.62
CA PRO A 57 0.59 3.65 -0.87
C PRO A 57 1.61 4.76 -1.07
N ALA A 58 1.13 5.97 -1.29
CA ALA A 58 2.01 7.12 -1.57
C ALA A 58 3.02 7.36 -0.45
N ARG A 59 2.59 7.21 0.79
CA ARG A 59 3.46 7.38 1.96
C ARG A 59 4.62 6.40 1.99
N LEU A 60 4.36 5.16 1.58
CA LEU A 60 5.40 4.16 1.52
C LEU A 60 6.45 4.52 0.46
N ALA A 61 6.00 4.97 -0.69
CA ALA A 61 6.91 5.41 -1.75
C ALA A 61 7.80 6.57 -1.29
N GLU A 62 7.22 7.53 -0.58
CA GLU A 62 7.97 8.66 -0.01
C GLU A 62 9.01 8.17 1.01
N THR A 63 8.63 7.24 1.87
CA THR A 63 9.51 6.69 2.91
C THR A 63 10.68 5.91 2.29
N LEU A 64 10.42 5.16 1.22
CA LEU A 64 11.44 4.37 0.55
C LEU A 64 12.38 5.24 -0.30
N GLY A 65 11.98 6.46 -0.61
CA GLY A 65 12.81 7.44 -1.29
C GLY A 65 12.57 7.52 -2.78
N LEU A 66 11.85 8.56 -3.20
CA LEU A 66 11.69 8.87 -4.61
C LEU A 66 12.99 9.51 -5.12
N THR A 67 13.44 9.06 -6.29
CA THR A 67 14.64 9.60 -6.93
C THR A 67 14.25 10.25 -8.25
N ASP A 68 15.20 10.88 -8.92
CA ASP A 68 14.96 11.52 -10.22
C ASP A 68 14.48 10.54 -11.28
N THR A 69 14.77 9.25 -11.11
CA THR A 69 14.37 8.21 -12.07
C THR A 69 13.02 7.59 -11.75
N ILE A 70 12.45 7.90 -10.59
CA ILE A 70 11.16 7.35 -10.15
C ILE A 70 10.19 8.51 -9.94
N ARG A 71 9.00 8.37 -10.50
CA ARG A 71 7.96 9.38 -10.37
C ARG A 71 6.71 8.76 -9.77
N ALA A 72 6.15 9.44 -8.77
CA ALA A 72 4.88 9.04 -8.17
C ALA A 72 3.74 9.74 -8.91
N ILE A 73 2.81 8.96 -9.44
CA ILE A 73 1.64 9.47 -10.14
C ILE A 73 0.41 9.09 -9.32
N PRO A 74 -0.31 10.07 -8.73
CA PRO A 74 -1.47 9.76 -7.92
C PRO A 74 -2.60 9.12 -8.72
N ILE A 75 -3.22 8.10 -8.12
CA ILE A 75 -4.46 7.53 -8.64
C ILE A 75 -5.60 8.31 -7.99
N THR A 76 -6.29 9.11 -8.79
CA THR A 76 -7.32 10.02 -8.30
C THR A 76 -8.75 9.53 -8.56
N THR A 77 -8.92 8.61 -9.50
CA THR A 77 -10.25 8.10 -9.88
C THR A 77 -10.18 6.61 -10.15
N PRO A 78 -10.92 5.77 -9.43
CA PRO A 78 -11.70 6.11 -8.25
C PRO A 78 -10.81 6.38 -7.04
N GLU A 79 -11.34 7.13 -6.08
CA GLU A 79 -10.61 7.39 -4.84
C GLU A 79 -10.56 6.12 -4.00
N ALA A 80 -9.35 5.73 -3.57
CA ALA A 80 -9.14 4.56 -2.74
C ALA A 80 -8.73 4.97 -1.34
N VAL A 81 -9.55 4.61 -0.35
CA VAL A 81 -9.24 4.85 1.05
C VAL A 81 -9.08 3.52 1.75
N GLN A 82 -7.97 3.34 2.46
CA GLN A 82 -7.71 2.16 3.26
C GLN A 82 -7.79 2.53 4.74
N THR A 83 -8.45 1.68 5.52
CA THR A 83 -8.47 1.83 6.96
C THR A 83 -7.43 0.91 7.58
N ILE A 84 -6.52 1.47 8.35
CA ILE A 84 -5.54 0.72 9.13
C ILE A 84 -5.95 0.83 10.58
N GLY A 85 -6.00 -0.31 11.25
CA GLY A 85 -6.43 -0.35 12.64
C GLY A 85 -5.53 -1.22 13.49
N LEU A 86 -5.61 -1.01 14.80
CA LEU A 86 -4.93 -1.81 15.77
C LEU A 86 -5.91 -2.85 16.33
N VAL A 87 -5.54 -4.11 16.26
CA VAL A 87 -6.36 -5.21 16.78
C VAL A 87 -5.77 -5.66 18.13
N VAL A 88 -6.59 -5.65 19.15
CA VAL A 88 -6.16 -6.03 20.49
C VAL A 88 -7.12 -7.08 21.05
N PRO A 89 -6.67 -7.90 22.03
CA PRO A 89 -7.56 -8.86 22.68
C PRO A 89 -8.69 -8.16 23.43
N ALA A 90 -9.90 -8.72 23.35
CA ALA A 90 -11.06 -8.20 24.07
C ALA A 90 -11.00 -8.67 25.54
N ARG A 91 -10.29 -7.95 26.36
CA ARG A 91 -10.12 -8.24 27.80
C ARG A 91 -10.51 -7.04 28.64
N GLU A 92 -11.21 -7.31 29.74
CA GLU A 92 -11.55 -6.33 30.74
C GLU A 92 -11.10 -6.82 32.12
N PRO A 93 -10.17 -6.11 32.80
CA PRO A 93 -9.48 -4.91 32.32
C PRO A 93 -8.42 -5.25 31.28
N MET A 94 -8.12 -4.27 30.41
CA MET A 94 -7.06 -4.40 29.41
C MET A 94 -5.69 -4.52 30.11
N MET A 95 -4.81 -5.37 29.59
CA MET A 95 -3.46 -5.48 30.13
C MET A 95 -2.71 -4.14 30.03
N PRO A 96 -1.89 -3.78 31.03
CA PRO A 96 -1.20 -2.48 31.04
C PRO A 96 -0.37 -2.20 29.79
N VAL A 97 0.32 -3.20 29.26
CA VAL A 97 1.13 -3.04 28.03
C VAL A 97 0.22 -2.74 26.83
N THR A 98 -0.88 -3.47 26.71
CA THR A 98 -1.84 -3.26 25.63
C THR A 98 -2.49 -1.88 25.73
N ALA A 99 -2.88 -1.49 26.95
CA ALA A 99 -3.46 -0.16 27.18
C ALA A 99 -2.49 0.96 26.80
N ALA A 100 -1.21 0.80 27.15
CA ALA A 100 -0.19 1.77 26.81
C ALA A 100 0.00 1.88 25.28
N LEU A 101 -0.01 0.75 24.59
CA LEU A 101 0.12 0.72 23.11
C LEU A 101 -1.08 1.41 22.45
N VAL A 102 -2.30 1.11 22.89
CA VAL A 102 -3.52 1.74 22.37
C VAL A 102 -3.47 3.25 22.56
N ASP A 103 -3.02 3.70 23.73
CA ASP A 103 -2.92 5.13 24.04
C ASP A 103 -1.92 5.83 23.11
N VAL A 104 -0.75 5.23 22.91
CA VAL A 104 0.25 5.75 21.97
C VAL A 104 -0.30 5.76 20.54
N ALA A 105 -0.98 4.70 20.13
CA ALA A 105 -1.56 4.61 18.80
C ALA A 105 -2.57 5.73 18.55
N ARG A 106 -3.42 6.03 19.53
CA ARG A 106 -4.39 7.13 19.41
C ARG A 106 -3.73 8.49 19.28
N ARG A 107 -2.57 8.69 19.90
CA ARG A 107 -1.83 9.95 19.78
C ARG A 107 -1.12 10.08 18.45
N VAL A 108 -0.67 8.97 17.87
CA VAL A 108 0.08 8.98 16.62
C VAL A 108 -0.82 8.94 15.39
N ALA A 109 -1.99 8.28 15.49
CA ALA A 109 -2.88 8.05 14.36
C ALA A 109 -3.21 9.32 13.54
N PRO A 110 -3.53 10.47 14.14
CA PRO A 110 -3.84 11.67 13.34
C PRO A 110 -2.71 12.11 12.43
N SER A 111 -1.45 11.87 12.81
CA SER A 111 -0.31 12.25 11.98
C SER A 111 -0.11 11.33 10.78
N LEU A 112 -0.76 10.17 10.76
CA LEU A 112 -0.65 9.20 9.67
C LEU A 112 -1.68 9.44 8.56
N ASP A 113 -2.67 10.28 8.81
CA ASP A 113 -3.75 10.54 7.87
C ASP A 113 -3.41 11.57 6.79
N ASN A 114 -2.25 12.16 6.86
CA ASN A 114 -1.83 13.20 5.90
C ASN A 114 -1.01 12.64 4.76
#